data_7480a5711503c821976647db10ab2816
#
_entry.id   7480a5711503c821976647db10ab2816
#
_cell.length_a   1.000
_cell.length_b   1.000
_cell.length_c   1.000
_cell.angle_alpha   90.00
_cell.angle_beta   90.00
_cell.angle_gamma   90.00
#
_symmetry.space_group_name_H-M   'P 1'
#
loop_
_entity.id
_entity.type
_entity.pdbx_description
1 polymer ?
#
loop_
_entity_poly.entity_id
_entity_poly.type
_entity_poly.pdbx_seq_one_letter_code
_entity_poly.pdbx_strand_id
1 'polypeptide(L)'
;KCIKKLVALTLAAVLALTMLTACGGTPSVQDTTEATKQIVDNINAVRTENGLSALEINTAVTDVAQKYLAVQEKKKLNLISEENYKKEMRELSAIKVAGRSYIGYLATTTDSSGEKSLTKEAWQKTYDSGKVNYSDYRIVHSADAKYVGVVMKQISNGKYITVVVTY
;
A
#
# COMPACT_ATOMS: atom_id res chain seq x y z
N LYS A 1 -28.85 -28.96 -28.60
CA LYS A 1 -29.80 -27.95 -28.03
C LYS A 1 -29.66 -27.75 -26.50
N CYS A 2 -28.79 -28.49 -25.77
CA CYS A 2 -28.67 -28.40 -24.30
C CYS A 2 -27.56 -27.51 -23.76
N ILE A 3 -26.61 -27.08 -24.59
CA ILE A 3 -25.44 -26.34 -24.14
C ILE A 3 -25.72 -24.83 -23.88
N LYS A 4 -26.72 -24.25 -24.56
CA LYS A 4 -27.08 -22.84 -24.40
C LYS A 4 -27.84 -22.53 -23.09
N LYS A 5 -28.38 -23.53 -22.41
CA LYS A 5 -29.08 -23.35 -21.12
C LYS A 5 -28.15 -23.43 -19.88
N LEU A 6 -26.97 -24.03 -20.01
CA LEU A 6 -26.02 -24.15 -18.89
C LEU A 6 -25.23 -22.87 -18.67
N VAL A 7 -24.95 -22.08 -19.70
CA VAL A 7 -24.17 -20.83 -19.58
C VAL A 7 -24.99 -19.70 -18.91
N ALA A 8 -26.30 -19.72 -19.07
CA ALA A 8 -27.18 -18.72 -18.46
C ALA A 8 -27.37 -18.90 -16.94
N LEU A 9 -27.19 -20.12 -16.42
CA LEU A 9 -27.36 -20.40 -14.98
C LEU A 9 -26.10 -20.04 -14.17
N THR A 10 -24.92 -20.09 -14.78
CA THR A 10 -23.66 -19.76 -14.07
C THR A 10 -23.44 -18.26 -13.91
N LEU A 11 -23.98 -17.43 -14.83
CA LEU A 11 -23.89 -15.98 -14.72
C LEU A 11 -24.83 -15.39 -13.64
N ALA A 12 -25.95 -16.03 -13.37
CA ALA A 12 -26.89 -15.58 -12.35
C ALA A 12 -26.43 -15.88 -10.92
N ALA A 13 -25.57 -16.91 -10.72
CA ALA A 13 -25.07 -17.28 -9.40
C ALA A 13 -23.97 -16.36 -8.89
N VAL A 14 -23.21 -15.70 -9.78
CA VAL A 14 -22.12 -14.78 -9.41
C VAL A 14 -22.67 -13.40 -9.00
N LEU A 15 -23.81 -12.99 -9.55
CA LEU A 15 -24.45 -11.71 -9.21
C LEU A 15 -25.27 -11.75 -7.90
N ALA A 16 -25.62 -12.94 -7.41
CA ALA A 16 -26.41 -13.08 -6.17
C ALA A 16 -25.55 -13.07 -4.89
N LEU A 17 -24.23 -13.24 -4.97
CA LEU A 17 -23.34 -13.21 -3.80
C LEU A 17 -22.91 -11.78 -3.38
N THR A 18 -23.21 -10.77 -4.17
CA THR A 18 -22.79 -9.37 -3.85
C THR A 18 -23.86 -8.57 -3.11
N MET A 19 -25.06 -9.13 -2.83
CA MET A 19 -26.14 -8.38 -2.19
C MET A 19 -26.52 -8.83 -0.76
N LEU A 20 -25.75 -9.68 -0.09
CA LEU A 20 -26.09 -10.20 1.24
C LEU A 20 -25.22 -9.63 2.39
N THR A 21 -24.65 -8.43 2.25
CA THR A 21 -23.95 -7.77 3.36
C THR A 21 -24.50 -6.38 3.72
N ALA A 22 -25.80 -6.18 3.60
CA ALA A 22 -26.44 -4.96 4.01
C ALA A 22 -27.41 -5.18 5.17
N CYS A 23 -26.93 -5.61 6.35
CA CYS A 23 -27.57 -5.33 7.63
C CYS A 23 -26.69 -5.80 8.80
N GLY A 24 -25.96 -4.87 9.39
CA GLY A 24 -25.18 -5.10 10.60
C GLY A 24 -23.87 -4.32 10.54
N GLY A 25 -23.80 -3.18 11.21
CA GLY A 25 -22.74 -2.17 11.17
C GLY A 25 -21.31 -2.66 11.40
N THR A 26 -20.73 -3.30 10.42
CA THR A 26 -19.29 -3.35 10.23
C THR A 26 -18.91 -2.12 9.41
N PRO A 27 -17.91 -1.33 9.80
CA PRO A 27 -17.43 -0.26 8.95
C PRO A 27 -17.10 -0.88 7.59
N SER A 28 -17.71 -0.38 6.52
CA SER A 28 -17.44 -0.81 5.15
C SER A 28 -15.92 -0.71 4.95
N VAL A 29 -15.26 -1.83 4.67
CA VAL A 29 -13.88 -1.80 4.19
C VAL A 29 -13.94 -0.99 2.91
N GLN A 30 -13.51 0.27 2.98
CA GLN A 30 -13.47 1.14 1.81
C GLN A 30 -12.55 0.48 0.80
N ASP A 31 -13.03 0.28 -0.42
CA ASP A 31 -12.17 -0.21 -1.51
C ASP A 31 -11.08 0.83 -1.78
N THR A 32 -9.87 0.50 -1.38
CA THR A 32 -8.70 1.37 -1.50
C THR A 32 -7.86 1.04 -2.74
N THR A 33 -8.31 0.13 -3.58
CA THR A 33 -7.55 -0.38 -4.74
C THR A 33 -7.18 0.74 -5.71
N GLU A 34 -8.14 1.60 -6.07
CA GLU A 34 -7.86 2.71 -6.98
C GLU A 34 -6.92 3.74 -6.34
N ALA A 35 -7.13 4.07 -5.07
CA ALA A 35 -6.29 5.02 -4.35
C ALA A 35 -4.83 4.50 -4.21
N THR A 36 -4.63 3.22 -3.91
CA THR A 36 -3.29 2.63 -3.84
C THR A 36 -2.62 2.57 -5.20
N LYS A 37 -3.36 2.26 -6.25
CA LYS A 37 -2.89 2.32 -7.63
C LYS A 37 -2.44 3.73 -8.02
N GLN A 38 -3.23 4.76 -7.73
CA GLN A 38 -2.90 6.15 -8.00
C GLN A 38 -1.58 6.57 -7.33
N ILE A 39 -1.32 6.08 -6.10
CA ILE A 39 -0.05 6.35 -5.41
C ILE A 39 1.13 5.73 -6.17
N VAL A 40 1.00 4.47 -6.65
CA VAL A 40 2.03 3.82 -7.46
C VAL A 40 2.26 4.55 -8.78
N ASP A 41 1.19 4.97 -9.45
CA ASP A 41 1.27 5.72 -10.70
C ASP A 41 2.01 7.07 -10.49
N ASN A 42 1.73 7.77 -9.38
CA ASN A 42 2.44 9.00 -9.01
C ASN A 42 3.94 8.77 -8.74
N ILE A 43 4.29 7.71 -8.00
CA ILE A 43 5.69 7.31 -7.77
C ILE A 43 6.39 7.04 -9.10
N ASN A 44 5.76 6.23 -9.95
CA ASN A 44 6.33 5.82 -11.22
C ASN A 44 6.47 6.99 -12.21
N ALA A 45 5.54 7.95 -12.19
CA ALA A 45 5.68 9.17 -12.99
C ALA A 45 6.95 9.93 -12.62
N VAL A 46 7.20 10.15 -11.31
CA VAL A 46 8.42 10.84 -10.85
C VAL A 46 9.67 10.05 -11.22
N ARG A 47 9.67 8.73 -11.00
CA ARG A 47 10.81 7.87 -11.32
C ARG A 47 11.18 7.92 -12.81
N THR A 48 10.19 7.72 -13.68
CA THR A 48 10.42 7.67 -15.15
C THR A 48 10.82 9.04 -15.72
N GLU A 49 10.26 10.12 -15.24
CA GLU A 49 10.65 11.49 -15.61
C GLU A 49 12.10 11.80 -15.21
N ASN A 50 12.62 11.14 -14.18
CA ASN A 50 14.00 11.27 -13.73
C ASN A 50 14.91 10.12 -14.21
N GLY A 51 14.51 9.39 -15.25
CA GLY A 51 15.33 8.37 -15.91
C GLY A 51 15.45 7.03 -15.16
N LEU A 52 14.61 6.79 -14.16
CA LEU A 52 14.59 5.53 -13.41
C LEU A 52 13.50 4.59 -13.96
N SER A 53 13.69 3.29 -13.78
CA SER A 53 12.66 2.30 -14.14
C SER A 53 11.44 2.43 -13.23
N ALA A 54 10.25 2.23 -13.81
CA ALA A 54 9.02 2.11 -13.04
C ALA A 54 9.08 0.89 -12.10
N LEU A 55 8.44 1.01 -10.95
CA LEU A 55 8.27 -0.10 -10.01
C LEU A 55 7.09 -0.98 -10.42
N GLU A 56 7.25 -2.28 -10.27
CA GLU A 56 6.20 -3.27 -10.49
C GLU A 56 5.44 -3.52 -9.17
N ILE A 57 4.10 -3.50 -9.20
CA ILE A 57 3.29 -3.94 -8.06
C ILE A 57 3.55 -5.43 -7.84
N ASN A 58 3.90 -5.80 -6.60
CA ASN A 58 4.22 -7.18 -6.25
C ASN A 58 3.43 -7.61 -5.01
N THR A 59 2.69 -8.71 -5.12
CA THR A 59 1.82 -9.23 -4.04
C THR A 59 2.61 -9.51 -2.75
N ALA A 60 3.80 -10.12 -2.85
CA ALA A 60 4.60 -10.40 -1.66
C ALA A 60 5.10 -9.12 -0.98
N VAL A 61 5.38 -8.05 -1.75
CA VAL A 61 5.71 -6.73 -1.18
C VAL A 61 4.48 -6.08 -0.56
N THR A 62 3.30 -6.25 -1.17
CA THR A 62 2.02 -5.80 -0.60
C THR A 62 1.74 -6.50 0.73
N ASP A 63 2.00 -7.80 0.84
CA ASP A 63 1.87 -8.55 2.10
C ASP A 63 2.83 -8.02 3.19
N VAL A 64 4.04 -7.63 2.82
CA VAL A 64 4.96 -6.95 3.74
C VAL A 64 4.41 -5.59 4.15
N ALA A 65 3.89 -4.79 3.21
CA ALA A 65 3.26 -3.51 3.50
C ALA A 65 2.08 -3.65 4.47
N GLN A 66 1.26 -4.72 4.36
CA GLN A 66 0.19 -5.03 5.31
C GLN A 66 0.71 -5.26 6.74
N LYS A 67 1.83 -5.96 6.88
CA LYS A 67 2.47 -6.17 8.20
C LYS A 67 2.95 -4.85 8.79
N TYR A 68 3.59 -3.99 8.00
CA TYR A 68 3.98 -2.64 8.42
C TYR A 68 2.76 -1.81 8.85
N LEU A 69 1.65 -1.88 8.08
CA LEU A 69 0.41 -1.16 8.40
C LEU A 69 -0.13 -1.61 9.76
N ALA A 70 -0.16 -2.92 10.05
CA ALA A 70 -0.61 -3.45 11.33
C ALA A 70 0.23 -2.94 12.51
N VAL A 71 1.56 -2.84 12.34
CA VAL A 71 2.45 -2.27 13.37
C VAL A 71 2.20 -0.77 13.56
N GLN A 72 2.01 -0.02 12.46
CA GLN A 72 1.68 1.40 12.51
C GLN A 72 0.33 1.67 13.18
N GLU A 73 -0.67 0.84 12.90
CA GLU A 73 -1.98 0.91 13.56
C GLU A 73 -1.86 0.73 15.08
N LYS A 74 -1.16 -0.33 15.54
CA LYS A 74 -0.88 -0.55 16.97
C LYS A 74 -0.21 0.68 17.59
N LYS A 75 0.78 1.27 16.89
CA LYS A 75 1.50 2.46 17.37
C LYS A 75 0.58 3.68 17.48
N LYS A 76 -0.25 3.93 16.47
CA LYS A 76 -1.17 5.07 16.43
C LYS A 76 -2.30 4.97 17.45
N LEU A 77 -2.69 3.76 17.81
CA LEU A 77 -3.71 3.48 18.83
C LEU A 77 -3.12 3.26 20.23
N ASN A 78 -1.82 3.47 20.43
CA ASN A 78 -1.09 3.24 21.69
C ASN A 78 -1.23 1.80 22.23
N LEU A 79 -1.31 0.81 21.33
CA LEU A 79 -1.46 -0.61 21.66
C LEU A 79 -0.13 -1.38 21.71
N ILE A 80 0.98 -0.69 21.49
CA ILE A 80 2.34 -1.28 21.50
C ILE A 80 3.32 -0.34 22.20
N SER A 81 4.24 -0.90 23.00
CA SER A 81 5.32 -0.12 23.60
C SER A 81 6.35 0.33 22.54
N GLU A 82 7.11 1.38 22.85
CA GLU A 82 8.17 1.88 21.95
C GLU A 82 9.22 0.82 21.64
N GLU A 83 9.58 0.01 22.63
CA GLU A 83 10.57 -1.06 22.47
C GLU A 83 10.06 -2.15 21.51
N ASN A 84 8.84 -2.64 21.72
CA ASN A 84 8.23 -3.63 20.85
C ASN A 84 8.00 -3.09 19.44
N TYR A 85 7.58 -1.82 19.30
CA TYR A 85 7.47 -1.16 18.00
C TYR A 85 8.81 -1.19 17.24
N LYS A 86 9.90 -0.77 17.88
CA LYS A 86 11.23 -0.79 17.27
C LYS A 86 11.70 -2.21 16.91
N LYS A 87 11.35 -3.20 17.73
CA LYS A 87 11.64 -4.60 17.46
C LYS A 87 10.89 -5.09 16.23
N GLU A 88 9.54 -4.94 16.19
CA GLU A 88 8.71 -5.37 15.06
C GLU A 88 9.16 -4.66 13.76
N MET A 89 9.49 -3.36 13.79
CA MET A 89 9.98 -2.63 12.63
C MET A 89 11.33 -3.16 12.10
N ARG A 90 12.26 -3.56 12.98
CA ARG A 90 13.53 -4.19 12.56
C ARG A 90 13.30 -5.57 11.93
N GLU A 91 12.42 -6.37 12.51
CA GLU A 91 12.06 -7.69 11.97
C GLU A 91 11.46 -7.56 10.56
N LEU A 92 10.55 -6.60 10.36
CA LEU A 92 9.95 -6.33 9.06
C LEU A 92 10.99 -5.89 8.02
N SER A 93 11.93 -5.01 8.39
CA SER A 93 12.98 -4.55 7.47
C SER A 93 13.99 -5.65 7.08
N ALA A 94 14.05 -6.74 7.83
CA ALA A 94 14.89 -7.90 7.52
C ALA A 94 14.24 -8.91 6.55
N ILE A 95 12.93 -8.77 6.27
CA ILE A 95 12.23 -9.65 5.33
C ILE A 95 12.82 -9.44 3.93
N LYS A 96 13.07 -10.55 3.24
CA LYS A 96 13.48 -10.54 1.82
C LYS A 96 12.30 -10.95 0.94
N VAL A 97 12.15 -10.28 -0.20
CA VAL A 97 11.16 -10.60 -1.23
C VAL A 97 11.87 -10.91 -2.53
N ALA A 98 11.63 -12.10 -3.10
CA ALA A 98 12.30 -12.58 -4.31
C ALA A 98 13.85 -12.45 -4.24
N GLY A 99 14.42 -12.76 -3.07
CA GLY A 99 15.87 -12.63 -2.80
C GLY A 99 16.37 -11.20 -2.59
N ARG A 100 15.53 -10.18 -2.78
CA ARG A 100 15.88 -8.77 -2.61
C ARG A 100 15.72 -8.32 -1.18
N SER A 101 16.57 -7.42 -0.76
CA SER A 101 16.46 -6.73 0.52
C SER A 101 15.55 -5.52 0.39
N TYR A 102 14.97 -5.12 1.49
CA TYR A 102 14.26 -3.89 1.69
C TYR A 102 15.07 -2.67 1.20
N ILE A 103 14.41 -1.75 0.50
CA ILE A 103 15.04 -0.53 -0.03
C ILE A 103 14.45 0.73 0.61
N GLY A 104 13.13 0.91 0.55
CA GLY A 104 12.48 2.11 1.02
C GLY A 104 11.14 1.85 1.68
N TYR A 105 10.77 2.75 2.58
CA TYR A 105 9.53 2.69 3.34
C TYR A 105 9.01 4.08 3.68
N LEU A 106 7.70 4.25 3.52
CA LEU A 106 6.96 5.41 4.03
C LEU A 106 5.70 4.92 4.73
N ALA A 107 5.43 5.46 5.92
CA ALA A 107 4.11 5.41 6.53
C ALA A 107 3.63 6.82 6.82
N THR A 108 2.45 7.15 6.36
CA THR A 108 1.81 8.44 6.66
C THR A 108 0.46 8.23 7.31
N THR A 109 0.05 9.17 8.14
CA THR A 109 -1.28 9.18 8.77
C THR A 109 -1.93 10.52 8.48
N THR A 110 -3.08 10.49 7.82
CA THR A 110 -3.77 11.67 7.29
C THR A 110 -5.26 11.65 7.65
N ASP A 111 -5.92 12.80 7.61
CA ASP A 111 -7.37 12.92 7.81
C ASP A 111 -8.16 12.57 6.54
N SER A 112 -7.49 12.41 5.41
CA SER A 112 -8.05 11.98 4.13
C SER A 112 -7.25 10.80 3.59
N SER A 113 -7.81 10.10 2.60
CA SER A 113 -7.15 8.99 1.91
C SER A 113 -5.80 9.41 1.32
N GLY A 114 -4.85 8.46 1.31
CA GLY A 114 -3.42 8.74 1.07
C GLY A 114 -3.09 9.28 -0.32
N GLU A 115 -3.90 9.01 -1.35
CA GLU A 115 -3.70 9.51 -2.70
C GLU A 115 -3.74 11.04 -2.78
N LYS A 116 -4.47 11.69 -1.85
CA LYS A 116 -4.55 13.17 -1.77
C LYS A 116 -3.30 13.81 -1.20
N SER A 117 -2.51 13.08 -0.42
CA SER A 117 -1.27 13.57 0.18
C SER A 117 -0.01 13.05 -0.52
N LEU A 118 -0.11 11.88 -1.18
CA LEU A 118 0.98 11.25 -1.91
C LEU A 118 0.84 11.48 -3.43
N THR A 119 0.65 12.76 -3.79
CA THR A 119 0.53 13.20 -5.17
C THR A 119 1.87 13.17 -5.90
N LYS A 120 1.85 13.27 -7.23
CA LYS A 120 3.08 13.36 -8.03
C LYS A 120 3.98 14.50 -7.55
N GLU A 121 3.41 15.67 -7.26
CA GLU A 121 4.17 16.84 -6.79
C GLU A 121 4.83 16.60 -5.43
N ALA A 122 4.14 15.88 -4.52
CA ALA A 122 4.71 15.49 -3.23
C ALA A 122 5.91 14.55 -3.41
N TRP A 123 5.81 13.57 -4.29
CA TRP A 123 6.91 12.66 -4.62
C TRP A 123 8.05 13.35 -5.36
N GLN A 124 7.76 14.27 -6.28
CA GLN A 124 8.80 15.10 -6.94
C GLN A 124 9.56 15.93 -5.91
N LYS A 125 8.86 16.57 -4.97
CA LYS A 125 9.50 17.31 -3.89
C LYS A 125 10.38 16.40 -3.00
N THR A 126 9.96 15.15 -2.78
CA THR A 126 10.78 14.17 -2.07
C THR A 126 12.04 13.84 -2.89
N TYR A 127 11.91 13.61 -4.19
CA TYR A 127 13.04 13.39 -5.11
C TYR A 127 14.03 14.55 -5.09
N ASP A 128 13.54 15.79 -5.20
CA ASP A 128 14.36 17.01 -5.26
C ASP A 128 15.03 17.37 -3.92
N SER A 129 14.56 16.77 -2.84
CA SER A 129 15.02 17.11 -1.47
C SER A 129 16.48 16.80 -1.19
N GLY A 130 17.09 15.87 -1.95
CA GLY A 130 18.47 15.39 -1.77
C GLY A 130 18.70 14.62 -0.45
N LYS A 131 17.64 14.23 0.25
CA LYS A 131 17.73 13.58 1.57
C LYS A 131 18.02 12.08 1.46
N VAL A 132 19.15 11.71 0.90
CA VAL A 132 19.58 10.33 0.57
C VAL A 132 19.48 9.32 1.72
N ASN A 133 19.52 9.76 2.97
CA ASN A 133 19.42 8.89 4.15
C ASN A 133 17.99 8.61 4.57
N TYR A 134 16.99 9.24 3.98
CA TYR A 134 15.59 9.04 4.32
C TYR A 134 15.00 7.90 3.50
N SER A 135 14.20 7.09 4.17
CA SER A 135 13.63 5.88 3.57
C SER A 135 12.62 6.19 2.45
N ASP A 136 11.85 7.25 2.58
CA ASP A 136 10.91 7.73 1.57
C ASP A 136 11.64 8.25 0.30
N TYR A 137 12.76 8.94 0.46
CA TYR A 137 13.62 9.36 -0.64
C TYR A 137 14.06 8.16 -1.49
N ARG A 138 14.41 7.04 -0.85
CA ARG A 138 14.84 5.83 -1.55
C ARG A 138 13.76 5.23 -2.44
N ILE A 139 12.47 5.40 -2.10
CA ILE A 139 11.35 4.91 -2.91
C ILE A 139 11.40 5.50 -4.33
N VAL A 140 11.63 6.80 -4.43
CA VAL A 140 11.62 7.52 -5.71
C VAL A 140 12.99 7.61 -6.39
N HIS A 141 14.09 7.40 -5.65
CA HIS A 141 15.45 7.67 -6.14
C HIS A 141 16.30 6.41 -6.39
N SER A 142 16.03 5.28 -5.72
CA SER A 142 16.88 4.10 -5.85
C SER A 142 16.72 3.43 -7.22
N ALA A 143 17.82 3.31 -7.97
CA ALA A 143 17.85 2.55 -9.21
C ALA A 143 17.68 1.04 -8.99
N ASP A 144 18.03 0.53 -7.79
CA ASP A 144 17.93 -0.88 -7.44
C ASP A 144 16.51 -1.31 -7.09
N ALA A 145 15.61 -0.37 -6.80
CA ALA A 145 14.22 -0.67 -6.49
C ALA A 145 13.50 -1.21 -7.73
N LYS A 146 12.85 -2.37 -7.56
CA LYS A 146 12.11 -3.04 -8.63
C LYS A 146 10.62 -3.21 -8.29
N TYR A 147 10.32 -3.52 -7.05
CA TYR A 147 8.98 -3.87 -6.61
C TYR A 147 8.43 -2.87 -5.60
N VAL A 148 7.12 -2.65 -5.66
CA VAL A 148 6.38 -1.80 -4.73
C VAL A 148 5.13 -2.52 -4.22
N GLY A 149 4.83 -2.31 -2.94
CA GLY A 149 3.54 -2.62 -2.32
C GLY A 149 3.01 -1.38 -1.63
N VAL A 150 1.75 -1.07 -1.88
CA VAL A 150 1.04 0.04 -1.24
C VAL A 150 -0.22 -0.50 -0.59
N VAL A 151 -0.45 -0.13 0.64
CA VAL A 151 -1.66 -0.46 1.38
C VAL A 151 -2.18 0.76 2.13
N MET A 152 -3.49 0.82 2.28
CA MET A 152 -4.18 1.90 2.99
C MET A 152 -5.33 1.35 3.81
N LYS A 153 -5.53 1.93 4.99
CA LYS A 153 -6.62 1.58 5.90
C LYS A 153 -7.09 2.80 6.66
N GLN A 154 -8.41 2.96 6.77
CA GLN A 154 -8.97 3.86 7.76
C GLN A 154 -9.00 3.17 9.13
N ILE A 155 -8.50 3.83 10.16
CA ILE A 155 -8.46 3.33 11.53
C ILE A 155 -9.61 3.90 12.36
N SER A 156 -9.83 3.35 13.56
CA SER A 156 -11.01 3.64 14.40
C SER A 156 -11.19 5.11 14.79
N ASN A 157 -10.15 5.93 14.72
CA ASN A 157 -10.22 7.38 14.98
C ASN A 157 -10.54 8.21 13.72
N GLY A 158 -10.93 7.57 12.60
CA GLY A 158 -11.29 8.21 11.34
C GLY A 158 -10.10 8.57 10.44
N LYS A 159 -8.87 8.46 10.92
CA LYS A 159 -7.67 8.76 10.12
C LYS A 159 -7.31 7.58 9.22
N TYR A 160 -6.62 7.90 8.13
CA TYR A 160 -6.05 6.90 7.22
C TYR A 160 -4.58 6.67 7.52
N ILE A 161 -4.17 5.41 7.57
CA ILE A 161 -2.75 5.02 7.51
C ILE A 161 -2.51 4.50 6.10
N THR A 162 -1.50 5.07 5.45
CA THR A 162 -1.01 4.60 4.14
C THR A 162 0.44 4.16 4.31
N VAL A 163 0.76 2.99 3.80
CA VAL A 163 2.12 2.42 3.83
C VAL A 163 2.57 2.13 2.41
N VAL A 164 3.78 2.56 2.08
CA VAL A 164 4.49 2.25 0.83
C VAL A 164 5.78 1.54 1.19
N VAL A 165 6.06 0.41 0.55
CA VAL A 165 7.30 -0.37 0.73
C VAL A 165 7.88 -0.71 -0.63
N THR A 166 9.22 -0.67 -0.75
CA THR A 166 9.94 -1.02 -1.99
C THR A 166 11.08 -2.00 -1.74
N TYR A 167 11.29 -2.86 -2.75
CA TYR A 167 12.35 -3.88 -2.80
C TYR A 167 13.09 -3.85 -4.14
#